data_a684732739451962dbaf683df05936a4
#
_entry.id   a684732739451962dbaf683df05936a4
#
_cell.length_a   1.000
_cell.length_b   1.000
_cell.length_c   1.000
_cell.angle_alpha   90.00
_cell.angle_beta   90.00
_cell.angle_gamma   90.00
#
_symmetry.space_group_name_H-M   'P 1'
#
loop_
_entity.id
_entity.type
_entity.pdbx_description
1 polymer ?
#
loop_
_entity_poly.entity_id
_entity_poly.type
_entity_poly.pdbx_seq_one_letter_code
_entity_poly.pdbx_strand_id
1 'polypeptide(L)'
;MSKTIIGSARVDERGTYSGGKAGDQTGKEVSTQEFYMHKKGWYVLRPKKASMANGIAKSMLKACNNDNIGYDQSNRLGIIKHGTASKEKTECDCSSLVRQCVKEASGKDVGNFTTVNEAKVLEDSGLFEDRKSVTRLTKLYEGDVLVTKTQGHTVVVVGRNKRSEIVGSKPKKYSKGFPKLPSKGYFYSGDSGDEVKKLQSFLNWAVYAGLTIDGIYGSKTKSAVTTFQRKYDLEVDGKFGKKSLAKAKTIKR
;
A
#
# COMPACT_ATOMS: atom_id res chain seq x y z
N MET A 1 17.70 0.01 0.51
CA MET A 1 16.49 -0.57 -0.13
C MET A 1 15.30 -0.25 0.75
N SER A 2 14.16 0.20 0.20
CA SER A 2 12.95 0.42 1.01
C SER A 2 12.43 -0.90 1.53
N LYS A 3 12.06 -0.96 2.81
CA LYS A 3 11.55 -2.16 3.47
C LYS A 3 10.07 -2.38 3.11
N THR A 4 9.64 -3.64 3.06
CA THR A 4 8.22 -3.97 2.93
C THR A 4 7.52 -3.66 4.25
N ILE A 5 6.38 -2.97 4.19
CA ILE A 5 5.58 -2.61 5.35
C ILE A 5 4.30 -3.43 5.37
N ILE A 6 3.93 -3.90 6.55
CA ILE A 6 2.69 -4.63 6.81
C ILE A 6 1.86 -3.91 7.86
N GLY A 7 0.52 -4.03 7.76
CA GLY A 7 -0.43 -3.55 8.75
C GLY A 7 -1.21 -4.71 9.36
N SER A 8 -1.56 -4.60 10.64
CA SER A 8 -2.36 -5.60 11.36
C SER A 8 -2.86 -5.11 12.72
N ALA A 9 -3.86 -5.79 13.28
CA ALA A 9 -4.22 -5.73 14.68
C ALA A 9 -3.46 -6.83 15.44
N ARG A 10 -3.00 -6.58 16.68
CA ARG A 10 -2.03 -7.47 17.36
C ARG A 10 -2.36 -7.88 18.76
N VAL A 11 -2.43 -6.94 19.69
CA VAL A 11 -2.69 -7.12 21.12
C VAL A 11 -3.33 -5.83 21.64
N ASP A 12 -4.04 -5.92 22.77
CA ASP A 12 -4.65 -4.77 23.44
C ASP A 12 -3.61 -3.88 24.17
N GLU A 13 -4.06 -2.82 24.84
CA GLU A 13 -3.23 -1.86 25.58
C GLU A 13 -2.44 -2.51 26.73
N ARG A 14 -2.85 -3.70 27.16
CA ARG A 14 -2.18 -4.47 28.23
C ARG A 14 -1.24 -5.53 27.70
N GLY A 15 -1.12 -5.68 26.37
CA GLY A 15 -0.35 -6.75 25.73
C GLY A 15 -1.05 -8.10 25.75
N THR A 16 -2.37 -8.14 25.97
CA THR A 16 -3.19 -9.37 25.98
C THR A 16 -4.08 -9.48 24.74
N TYR A 17 -4.87 -10.56 24.65
CA TYR A 17 -5.68 -10.82 23.46
C TYR A 17 -7.17 -10.51 23.63
N SER A 18 -7.62 -10.21 24.84
CA SER A 18 -9.04 -9.96 25.12
C SER A 18 -9.26 -9.09 26.35
N GLY A 19 -10.37 -8.36 26.36
CA GLY A 19 -10.87 -7.63 27.52
C GLY A 19 -10.22 -6.27 27.74
N GLY A 20 -9.63 -5.66 26.73
CA GLY A 20 -9.13 -4.28 26.74
C GLY A 20 -10.25 -3.24 26.68
N LYS A 21 -9.87 -1.97 26.60
CA LYS A 21 -10.80 -0.87 26.38
C LYS A 21 -11.02 -0.67 24.88
N ALA A 22 -12.26 -0.34 24.50
CA ALA A 22 -12.58 -0.08 23.11
C ALA A 22 -11.79 1.10 22.52
N GLY A 23 -11.27 0.91 21.32
CA GLY A 23 -10.36 1.82 20.63
C GLY A 23 -8.89 1.56 20.94
N ASP A 24 -7.98 2.14 20.16
CA ASP A 24 -6.52 2.00 20.34
C ASP A 24 -6.03 3.02 21.38
N GLN A 25 -5.61 2.56 22.55
CA GLN A 25 -5.09 3.40 23.62
C GLN A 25 -3.59 3.65 23.50
N THR A 26 -2.89 2.82 22.73
CA THR A 26 -1.40 2.85 22.66
C THR A 26 -0.88 3.37 21.33
N GLY A 27 -1.73 3.50 20.31
CA GLY A 27 -1.32 3.75 18.92
C GLY A 27 -0.58 2.57 18.30
N LYS A 28 -0.69 1.36 18.89
CA LYS A 28 0.05 0.17 18.48
C LYS A 28 -0.78 -1.09 18.35
N GLU A 29 -2.01 -1.07 18.85
CA GLU A 29 -2.91 -2.22 18.81
C GLU A 29 -3.28 -2.56 17.38
N VAL A 30 -3.58 -1.54 16.58
CA VAL A 30 -3.78 -1.63 15.13
C VAL A 30 -2.78 -0.71 14.44
N SER A 31 -1.69 -1.26 13.95
CA SER A 31 -0.58 -0.42 13.46
C SER A 31 0.23 -1.09 12.35
N THR A 32 1.12 -0.31 11.74
CA THR A 32 2.05 -0.79 10.73
C THR A 32 3.41 -1.18 11.34
N GLN A 33 4.11 -2.10 10.69
CA GLN A 33 5.50 -2.46 11.01
C GLN A 33 6.24 -2.95 9.78
N GLU A 34 7.55 -3.13 9.91
CA GLU A 34 8.33 -3.81 8.89
C GLU A 34 7.94 -5.27 8.77
N PHE A 35 7.94 -5.79 7.55
CA PHE A 35 7.72 -7.20 7.28
C PHE A 35 8.81 -8.07 7.92
N TYR A 36 8.40 -9.18 8.50
CA TYR A 36 9.29 -10.19 9.07
C TYR A 36 8.86 -11.59 8.66
N MET A 37 9.80 -12.53 8.66
CA MET A 37 9.50 -13.95 8.47
C MET A 37 9.00 -14.54 9.79
N HIS A 38 7.73 -14.87 9.85
CA HIS A 38 7.13 -15.48 11.05
C HIS A 38 7.65 -16.90 11.26
N LYS A 39 7.89 -17.33 12.52
CA LYS A 39 8.39 -18.68 12.85
C LYS A 39 7.52 -19.83 12.32
N LYS A 40 6.20 -19.60 12.19
CA LYS A 40 5.26 -20.55 11.60
C LYS A 40 5.22 -20.49 10.07
N GLY A 41 6.03 -19.61 9.44
CA GLY A 41 5.98 -19.31 8.01
C GLY A 41 4.70 -18.57 7.61
N TRP A 42 4.71 -18.01 6.39
CA TRP A 42 3.57 -17.31 5.82
C TRP A 42 3.06 -18.02 4.56
N TYR A 43 1.75 -18.04 4.38
CA TYR A 43 1.13 -18.10 3.08
C TYR A 43 0.82 -16.69 2.59
N VAL A 44 0.97 -16.44 1.30
CA VAL A 44 0.47 -15.24 0.64
C VAL A 44 -0.78 -15.58 -0.16
N LEU A 45 -1.85 -14.82 0.07
CA LEU A 45 -3.09 -14.81 -0.71
C LEU A 45 -3.10 -13.49 -1.47
N ARG A 46 -3.06 -13.58 -2.80
CA ARG A 46 -2.97 -12.42 -3.67
C ARG A 46 -4.32 -12.12 -4.30
N PRO A 47 -4.87 -10.90 -4.13
CA PRO A 47 -6.09 -10.51 -4.82
C PRO A 47 -5.93 -10.64 -6.34
N LYS A 48 -6.91 -11.20 -7.07
CA LYS A 48 -6.84 -11.34 -8.52
C LYS A 48 -6.80 -10.00 -9.24
N LYS A 49 -7.52 -8.98 -8.71
CA LYS A 49 -7.58 -7.62 -9.28
C LYS A 49 -6.66 -6.67 -8.52
N ALA A 50 -5.87 -5.88 -9.23
CA ALA A 50 -4.98 -4.88 -8.62
C ALA A 50 -5.77 -3.73 -7.95
N SER A 51 -6.94 -3.34 -8.47
CA SER A 51 -7.83 -2.37 -7.82
C SER A 51 -8.27 -2.84 -6.43
N MET A 52 -8.62 -4.12 -6.31
CA MET A 52 -8.97 -4.74 -5.03
C MET A 52 -7.76 -4.79 -4.08
N ALA A 53 -6.58 -5.15 -4.57
CA ALA A 53 -5.34 -5.13 -3.78
C ALA A 53 -5.06 -3.73 -3.20
N ASN A 54 -5.13 -2.71 -4.05
CA ASN A 54 -4.96 -1.31 -3.63
C ASN A 54 -6.04 -0.88 -2.62
N GLY A 55 -7.28 -1.35 -2.79
CA GLY A 55 -8.38 -1.12 -1.84
C GLY A 55 -8.10 -1.74 -0.47
N ILE A 56 -7.67 -3.01 -0.43
CA ILE A 56 -7.32 -3.73 0.80
C ILE A 56 -6.20 -3.00 1.55
N ALA A 57 -5.11 -2.64 0.85
CA ALA A 57 -4.00 -1.89 1.46
C ALA A 57 -4.45 -0.54 2.01
N LYS A 58 -5.31 0.18 1.27
CA LYS A 58 -5.86 1.48 1.70
C LYS A 58 -6.75 1.33 2.94
N SER A 59 -7.62 0.32 2.99
CA SER A 59 -8.47 0.06 4.15
C SER A 59 -7.65 -0.32 5.38
N MET A 60 -6.62 -1.16 5.22
CA MET A 60 -5.71 -1.50 6.31
C MET A 60 -4.97 -0.26 6.83
N LEU A 61 -4.44 0.61 5.96
CA LEU A 61 -3.80 1.85 6.37
C LEU A 61 -4.75 2.81 7.09
N LYS A 62 -6.03 2.88 6.67
CA LYS A 62 -7.04 3.67 7.38
C LYS A 62 -7.23 3.15 8.81
N ALA A 63 -7.35 1.83 8.97
CA ALA A 63 -7.49 1.23 10.29
C ALA A 63 -6.25 1.48 11.16
N CYS A 64 -5.04 1.29 10.61
CA CYS A 64 -3.78 1.54 11.33
C CYS A 64 -3.55 3.01 11.75
N ASN A 65 -4.27 3.95 11.15
CA ASN A 65 -4.22 5.38 11.47
C ASN A 65 -5.49 5.87 12.19
N ASN A 66 -6.30 4.98 12.73
CA ASN A 66 -7.56 5.31 13.38
C ASN A 66 -7.59 4.82 14.82
N ASP A 67 -7.32 5.72 15.76
CA ASP A 67 -7.29 5.44 17.21
C ASP A 67 -8.65 5.01 17.79
N ASN A 68 -9.74 5.07 17.00
CA ASN A 68 -11.03 4.50 17.40
C ASN A 68 -11.09 2.97 17.23
N ILE A 69 -10.08 2.35 16.62
CA ILE A 69 -10.06 0.91 16.38
C ILE A 69 -8.98 0.26 17.24
N GLY A 70 -9.39 -0.51 18.23
CA GLY A 70 -8.51 -1.27 19.12
C GLY A 70 -8.54 -2.76 18.86
N TYR A 71 -7.88 -3.51 19.71
CA TYR A 71 -7.74 -4.95 19.63
C TYR A 71 -8.46 -5.69 20.74
N ASP A 72 -9.44 -6.54 20.42
CA ASP A 72 -10.04 -7.51 21.33
C ASP A 72 -10.58 -8.73 20.57
N GLN A 73 -10.12 -9.94 20.91
CA GLN A 73 -10.62 -11.18 20.32
C GLN A 73 -12.05 -11.51 20.76
N SER A 74 -12.46 -11.09 21.95
CA SER A 74 -13.81 -11.32 22.46
C SER A 74 -14.84 -10.43 21.77
N ASN A 75 -14.45 -9.23 21.35
CA ASN A 75 -15.31 -8.24 20.67
C ASN A 75 -14.88 -7.98 19.23
N ARG A 76 -14.24 -8.94 18.58
CA ARG A 76 -13.57 -8.83 17.29
C ARG A 76 -14.45 -8.40 16.10
N LEU A 77 -15.77 -8.51 16.20
CA LEU A 77 -16.68 -8.20 15.09
C LEU A 77 -17.18 -6.76 15.08
N GLY A 78 -16.79 -5.93 16.04
CA GLY A 78 -17.13 -4.51 16.06
C GLY A 78 -16.70 -3.80 14.76
N ILE A 79 -15.49 -4.10 14.24
CA ILE A 79 -14.97 -3.55 13.00
C ILE A 79 -15.87 -3.83 11.78
N ILE A 80 -16.59 -4.96 11.75
CA ILE A 80 -17.49 -5.32 10.64
C ILE A 80 -18.73 -4.42 10.60
N LYS A 81 -19.16 -3.94 11.77
CA LYS A 81 -20.27 -3.01 11.92
C LYS A 81 -19.86 -1.58 11.60
N HIS A 82 -18.71 -1.12 12.09
CA HIS A 82 -18.31 0.28 12.06
C HIS A 82 -17.34 0.63 10.92
N GLY A 83 -16.62 -0.34 10.35
CA GLY A 83 -15.68 -0.14 9.24
C GLY A 83 -14.33 0.45 9.65
N THR A 84 -13.39 0.50 8.69
CA THR A 84 -12.01 0.99 8.94
C THR A 84 -11.93 2.51 9.13
N ALA A 85 -12.99 3.25 8.80
CA ALA A 85 -13.10 4.70 9.02
C ALA A 85 -14.01 5.04 10.20
N SER A 86 -14.18 4.13 11.17
CA SER A 86 -15.07 4.30 12.32
C SER A 86 -14.81 5.61 13.04
N LYS A 87 -15.89 6.31 13.39
CA LYS A 87 -15.87 7.48 14.29
C LYS A 87 -16.16 7.08 15.75
N GLU A 88 -16.61 5.85 15.95
CA GLU A 88 -16.92 5.28 17.27
C GLU A 88 -15.80 4.31 17.67
N LYS A 89 -15.54 4.24 18.95
CA LYS A 89 -14.60 3.27 19.50
C LYS A 89 -15.12 1.85 19.26
N THR A 90 -14.29 1.02 18.64
CA THR A 90 -14.62 -0.35 18.23
C THR A 90 -13.40 -1.24 18.31
N GLU A 91 -13.65 -2.54 18.18
CA GLU A 91 -12.62 -3.56 18.33
C GLU A 91 -12.56 -4.47 17.11
N CYS A 92 -11.36 -5.03 16.91
CA CYS A 92 -11.11 -6.09 15.95
C CYS A 92 -10.04 -7.07 16.47
N ASP A 93 -9.94 -8.23 15.82
CA ASP A 93 -8.73 -9.04 15.82
C ASP A 93 -8.05 -8.97 14.44
N CYS A 94 -6.92 -9.66 14.28
CA CYS A 94 -6.20 -9.66 13.02
C CYS A 94 -7.06 -10.17 11.86
N SER A 95 -7.85 -11.22 12.06
CA SER A 95 -8.68 -11.85 11.02
C SER A 95 -9.91 -11.02 10.65
N SER A 96 -10.62 -10.48 11.64
CA SER A 96 -11.79 -9.64 11.39
C SER A 96 -11.41 -8.33 10.71
N LEU A 97 -10.23 -7.77 11.02
CA LEU A 97 -9.72 -6.60 10.34
C LEU A 97 -9.42 -6.91 8.86
N VAL A 98 -8.79 -8.05 8.56
CA VAL A 98 -8.56 -8.48 7.16
C VAL A 98 -9.90 -8.67 6.44
N ARG A 99 -10.88 -9.34 7.06
CA ARG A 99 -12.25 -9.49 6.52
C ARG A 99 -12.87 -8.15 6.14
N GLN A 100 -12.79 -7.17 7.05
CA GLN A 100 -13.34 -5.83 6.80
C GLN A 100 -12.59 -5.11 5.65
N CYS A 101 -11.27 -5.21 5.58
CA CYS A 101 -10.50 -4.67 4.47
C CYS A 101 -10.91 -5.30 3.12
N VAL A 102 -11.12 -6.61 3.08
CA VAL A 102 -11.59 -7.33 1.88
C VAL A 102 -13.01 -6.88 1.51
N LYS A 103 -13.92 -6.77 2.49
CA LYS A 103 -15.29 -6.31 2.28
C LYS A 103 -15.33 -4.89 1.68
N GLU A 104 -14.57 -3.95 2.24
CA GLU A 104 -14.53 -2.57 1.72
C GLU A 104 -13.92 -2.49 0.30
N ALA A 105 -12.89 -3.31 0.02
CA ALA A 105 -12.21 -3.28 -1.27
C ALA A 105 -12.98 -3.99 -2.39
N SER A 106 -13.77 -5.02 -2.07
CA SER A 106 -14.47 -5.85 -3.05
C SER A 106 -15.96 -5.58 -3.15
N GLY A 107 -16.55 -4.92 -2.13
CA GLY A 107 -18.01 -4.82 -1.95
C GLY A 107 -18.67 -6.13 -1.49
N LYS A 108 -17.91 -7.21 -1.26
CA LYS A 108 -18.40 -8.53 -0.88
C LYS A 108 -17.89 -8.92 0.51
N ASP A 109 -18.79 -9.27 1.43
CA ASP A 109 -18.42 -9.89 2.69
C ASP A 109 -18.21 -11.39 2.47
N VAL A 110 -16.98 -11.85 2.68
CA VAL A 110 -16.59 -13.25 2.47
C VAL A 110 -16.96 -14.17 3.62
N GLY A 111 -17.61 -13.64 4.66
CA GLY A 111 -18.01 -14.39 5.84
C GLY A 111 -16.99 -14.38 6.97
N ASN A 112 -17.38 -14.93 8.11
CA ASN A 112 -16.53 -14.95 9.30
C ASN A 112 -15.44 -16.04 9.18
N PHE A 113 -14.22 -15.68 9.55
CA PHE A 113 -13.09 -16.61 9.62
C PHE A 113 -12.13 -16.23 10.76
N THR A 114 -11.25 -17.14 11.08
CA THR A 114 -10.08 -16.94 11.92
C THR A 114 -8.85 -17.38 11.14
N THR A 115 -7.65 -17.18 11.66
CA THR A 115 -6.40 -17.61 11.00
C THR A 115 -6.33 -19.13 10.74
N VAL A 116 -7.23 -19.94 11.32
CA VAL A 116 -7.32 -21.38 11.06
C VAL A 116 -7.83 -21.67 9.66
N ASN A 117 -8.86 -20.96 9.22
CA ASN A 117 -9.56 -21.21 7.95
C ASN A 117 -9.50 -20.04 6.96
N GLU A 118 -8.87 -18.92 7.33
CA GLU A 118 -8.79 -17.70 6.54
C GLU A 118 -8.31 -17.96 5.09
N ALA A 119 -7.22 -18.70 4.95
CA ALA A 119 -6.67 -18.97 3.63
C ALA A 119 -7.69 -19.67 2.72
N LYS A 120 -8.39 -20.69 3.25
CA LYS A 120 -9.42 -21.41 2.49
C LYS A 120 -10.61 -20.52 2.16
N VAL A 121 -11.11 -19.74 3.12
CA VAL A 121 -12.26 -18.82 2.89
C VAL A 121 -11.93 -17.78 1.82
N LEU A 122 -10.72 -17.20 1.83
CA LEU A 122 -10.30 -16.23 0.84
C LEU A 122 -10.15 -16.86 -0.55
N GLU A 123 -9.60 -18.06 -0.67
CA GLU A 123 -9.53 -18.83 -1.92
C GLU A 123 -10.92 -19.15 -2.47
N ASP A 124 -11.80 -19.73 -1.65
CA ASP A 124 -13.16 -20.13 -2.01
C ASP A 124 -14.04 -18.92 -2.39
N SER A 125 -13.70 -17.71 -1.94
CA SER A 125 -14.38 -16.48 -2.34
C SER A 125 -14.29 -16.18 -3.84
N GLY A 126 -13.31 -16.78 -4.53
CA GLY A 126 -12.97 -16.52 -5.93
C GLY A 126 -12.25 -15.18 -6.18
N LEU A 127 -12.01 -14.38 -5.13
CA LEU A 127 -11.39 -13.06 -5.20
C LEU A 127 -9.86 -13.11 -5.19
N PHE A 128 -9.28 -14.20 -4.70
CA PHE A 128 -7.84 -14.38 -4.52
C PHE A 128 -7.30 -15.49 -5.44
N GLU A 129 -6.01 -15.41 -5.73
CA GLU A 129 -5.24 -16.53 -6.29
C GLU A 129 -5.06 -17.59 -5.20
N ASP A 130 -4.76 -18.83 -5.61
CA ASP A 130 -4.40 -19.91 -4.68
C ASP A 130 -3.18 -19.49 -3.84
N ARG A 131 -3.21 -19.85 -2.54
CA ARG A 131 -2.14 -19.53 -1.61
C ARG A 131 -0.79 -20.06 -2.06
N LYS A 132 0.26 -19.29 -1.81
CA LYS A 132 1.64 -19.71 -2.04
C LYS A 132 2.45 -19.55 -0.77
N SER A 133 3.41 -20.43 -0.52
CA SER A 133 4.36 -20.27 0.58
C SER A 133 5.26 -19.05 0.34
N VAL A 134 5.39 -18.20 1.34
CA VAL A 134 6.34 -17.07 1.30
C VAL A 134 7.75 -17.58 1.62
N THR A 135 8.69 -17.20 0.77
CA THR A 135 10.13 -17.43 0.94
C THR A 135 10.86 -16.08 0.93
N ARG A 136 12.16 -16.07 1.18
CA ARG A 136 12.98 -14.85 1.07
C ARG A 136 13.00 -14.24 -0.34
N LEU A 137 12.71 -15.05 -1.36
CA LEU A 137 12.67 -14.63 -2.77
C LEU A 137 11.26 -14.20 -3.21
N THR A 138 10.24 -14.39 -2.36
CA THR A 138 8.86 -14.03 -2.71
C THR A 138 8.71 -12.53 -2.80
N LYS A 139 8.35 -12.04 -3.97
CA LYS A 139 8.00 -10.63 -4.17
C LYS A 139 6.59 -10.38 -3.66
N LEU A 140 6.48 -9.59 -2.60
CA LEU A 140 5.23 -9.16 -1.99
C LEU A 140 4.79 -7.83 -2.60
N TYR A 141 3.45 -7.64 -2.70
CA TYR A 141 2.81 -6.44 -3.24
C TYR A 141 1.80 -5.86 -2.26
N GLU A 142 1.55 -4.56 -2.37
CA GLU A 142 0.48 -3.91 -1.61
C GLU A 142 -0.86 -4.62 -1.85
N GLY A 143 -1.57 -4.92 -0.77
CA GLY A 143 -2.82 -5.66 -0.77
C GLY A 143 -2.68 -7.19 -0.72
N ASP A 144 -1.45 -7.75 -0.79
CA ASP A 144 -1.24 -9.16 -0.47
C ASP A 144 -1.62 -9.39 1.00
N VAL A 145 -2.45 -10.40 1.25
CA VAL A 145 -2.79 -10.89 2.60
C VAL A 145 -1.82 -12.01 2.96
N LEU A 146 -1.19 -11.91 4.11
CA LEU A 146 -0.29 -12.93 4.62
C LEU A 146 -0.92 -13.57 5.85
N VAL A 147 -1.09 -14.88 5.84
CA VAL A 147 -1.58 -15.66 6.98
C VAL A 147 -0.55 -16.73 7.36
N THR A 148 -0.37 -16.95 8.65
CA THR A 148 0.53 -18.00 9.13
C THR A 148 0.06 -19.39 8.70
N LYS A 149 1.00 -20.30 8.40
CA LYS A 149 0.69 -21.65 7.88
C LYS A 149 -0.09 -22.52 8.87
N THR A 150 0.02 -22.21 10.15
CA THR A 150 -0.80 -22.75 11.23
C THR A 150 -1.45 -21.60 11.96
N GLN A 151 -2.46 -21.88 12.78
CA GLN A 151 -3.16 -20.84 13.58
C GLN A 151 -2.15 -19.87 14.24
N GLY A 152 -2.37 -18.57 14.10
CA GLY A 152 -1.48 -17.57 14.69
C GLY A 152 -1.84 -16.15 14.31
N HIS A 153 -1.40 -15.66 13.15
CA HIS A 153 -1.50 -14.25 12.80
C HIS A 153 -1.80 -14.03 11.31
N THR A 154 -2.43 -12.90 11.00
CA THR A 154 -2.63 -12.44 9.63
C THR A 154 -2.34 -10.94 9.52
N VAL A 155 -1.80 -10.54 8.37
CA VAL A 155 -1.38 -9.16 8.10
C VAL A 155 -1.64 -8.80 6.63
N VAL A 156 -1.70 -7.51 6.32
CA VAL A 156 -1.78 -7.00 4.94
C VAL A 156 -0.51 -6.26 4.59
N VAL A 157 0.05 -6.49 3.41
CA VAL A 157 1.14 -5.68 2.88
C VAL A 157 0.60 -4.31 2.47
N VAL A 158 1.14 -3.23 3.06
CA VAL A 158 0.65 -1.87 2.85
C VAL A 158 1.70 -0.91 2.27
N GLY A 159 2.92 -1.37 2.08
CA GLY A 159 4.00 -0.54 1.50
C GLY A 159 5.00 -1.34 0.69
N ARG A 160 5.65 -0.67 -0.26
CA ARG A 160 6.73 -0.99 -1.16
C ARG A 160 6.32 -1.25 -2.62
N ASN A 161 5.61 -2.32 -2.97
CA ASN A 161 5.34 -2.65 -4.37
C ASN A 161 3.84 -2.54 -4.64
N LYS A 162 3.39 -1.53 -5.36
CA LYS A 162 2.02 -1.49 -5.87
C LYS A 162 1.86 -2.45 -7.04
N ARG A 163 0.75 -3.17 -7.07
CA ARG A 163 0.33 -3.87 -8.28
C ARG A 163 -0.24 -2.82 -9.23
N SER A 164 0.37 -2.73 -10.43
CA SER A 164 -0.34 -2.14 -11.56
C SER A 164 -1.39 -3.15 -12.04
N GLU A 165 -2.59 -2.70 -12.34
CA GLU A 165 -3.56 -3.56 -13.00
C GLU A 165 -2.97 -4.03 -14.34
N ILE A 166 -2.69 -5.33 -14.44
CA ILE A 166 -2.65 -6.00 -15.72
C ILE A 166 -4.12 -6.36 -16.04
N VAL A 167 -4.96 -5.35 -16.14
CA VAL A 167 -6.18 -5.44 -16.93
C VAL A 167 -5.69 -5.26 -18.35
N GLY A 168 -6.16 -6.05 -19.30
CA GLY A 168 -5.85 -5.97 -20.72
C GLY A 168 -6.04 -4.61 -21.40
N SER A 169 -5.81 -3.52 -20.67
CA SER A 169 -5.63 -2.18 -21.17
C SER A 169 -4.15 -2.03 -21.54
N LYS A 170 -3.91 -1.82 -22.83
CA LYS A 170 -2.58 -1.40 -23.33
C LYS A 170 -1.99 -0.38 -22.37
N PRO A 171 -0.73 -0.58 -21.91
CA PRO A 171 -0.09 0.35 -20.98
C PRO A 171 -0.21 1.77 -21.51
N LYS A 172 -0.87 2.64 -20.75
CA LYS A 172 -1.16 4.02 -21.18
C LYS A 172 0.13 4.84 -21.13
N LYS A 173 0.44 5.52 -22.23
CA LYS A 173 1.49 6.56 -22.25
C LYS A 173 1.00 7.79 -21.49
N TYR A 174 1.93 8.55 -20.91
CA TYR A 174 1.61 9.87 -20.36
C TYR A 174 1.04 10.80 -21.43
N SER A 175 -0.13 11.37 -21.20
CA SER A 175 -0.90 12.13 -22.21
C SER A 175 -1.02 13.64 -21.92
N LYS A 176 -0.60 14.09 -20.72
CA LYS A 176 -0.73 15.51 -20.32
C LYS A 176 0.37 16.43 -20.85
N GLY A 177 1.21 15.94 -21.78
CA GLY A 177 2.32 16.71 -22.34
C GLY A 177 3.59 16.65 -21.49
N PHE A 178 4.75 16.46 -22.15
CA PHE A 178 6.04 16.48 -21.48
C PHE A 178 6.58 17.92 -21.42
N PRO A 179 7.42 18.23 -20.39
CA PRO A 179 8.04 19.54 -20.31
C PRO A 179 9.00 19.76 -21.48
N LYS A 180 9.07 20.99 -21.98
CA LYS A 180 10.13 21.44 -22.89
C LYS A 180 11.34 21.84 -22.06
N LEU A 181 12.52 21.30 -22.38
CA LEU A 181 13.73 21.65 -21.67
C LEU A 181 14.11 23.11 -21.94
N PRO A 182 14.60 23.85 -20.93
CA PRO A 182 15.13 25.18 -21.12
C PRO A 182 16.41 25.17 -21.97
N SER A 183 16.88 26.34 -22.41
CA SER A 183 18.09 26.48 -23.25
C SER A 183 19.33 25.82 -22.65
N LYS A 184 19.49 25.83 -21.34
CA LYS A 184 20.57 25.12 -20.62
C LYS A 184 20.47 23.58 -20.68
N GLY A 185 19.37 23.02 -21.22
CA GLY A 185 19.18 21.59 -21.51
C GLY A 185 18.68 20.71 -20.34
N TYR A 186 18.40 21.28 -19.19
CA TYR A 186 17.88 20.55 -18.02
C TYR A 186 17.14 21.46 -17.04
N PHE A 187 16.23 20.87 -16.24
CA PHE A 187 15.64 21.48 -15.06
C PHE A 187 16.43 21.11 -13.80
N TYR A 188 16.58 22.07 -12.90
CA TYR A 188 17.25 21.91 -11.60
C TYR A 188 16.66 22.83 -10.54
N SER A 189 17.10 22.67 -9.29
CA SER A 189 16.65 23.51 -8.17
C SER A 189 16.76 25.01 -8.46
N GLY A 190 15.69 25.74 -8.20
CA GLY A 190 15.55 27.18 -8.49
C GLY A 190 14.85 27.48 -9.81
N ASP A 191 14.67 26.52 -10.71
CA ASP A 191 13.87 26.73 -11.92
C ASP A 191 12.39 26.85 -11.57
N SER A 192 11.64 27.64 -12.35
CA SER A 192 10.20 27.83 -12.14
C SER A 192 9.46 28.01 -13.47
N GLY A 193 8.13 27.97 -13.39
CA GLY A 193 7.23 28.25 -14.51
C GLY A 193 6.42 27.03 -14.98
N ASP A 194 5.72 27.19 -16.10
CA ASP A 194 4.74 26.21 -16.57
C ASP A 194 5.40 24.90 -17.04
N GLU A 195 6.61 24.94 -17.53
CA GLU A 195 7.32 23.72 -17.91
C GLU A 195 7.72 22.90 -16.66
N VAL A 196 7.96 23.56 -15.51
CA VAL A 196 8.15 22.87 -14.22
C VAL A 196 6.83 22.28 -13.73
N LYS A 197 5.68 22.94 -13.92
CA LYS A 197 4.35 22.35 -13.63
C LYS A 197 4.12 21.06 -14.44
N LYS A 198 4.47 21.07 -15.75
CA LYS A 198 4.39 19.85 -16.57
C LYS A 198 5.30 18.75 -16.04
N LEU A 199 6.53 19.09 -15.65
CA LEU A 199 7.45 18.16 -15.02
C LEU A 199 6.88 17.56 -13.72
N GLN A 200 6.34 18.39 -12.83
CA GLN A 200 5.71 17.94 -11.57
C GLN A 200 4.52 17.02 -11.85
N SER A 201 3.65 17.38 -12.80
CA SER A 201 2.54 16.53 -13.24
C SER A 201 3.02 15.18 -13.79
N PHE A 202 4.08 15.18 -14.59
CA PHE A 202 4.71 13.96 -15.09
C PHE A 202 5.29 13.11 -13.95
N LEU A 203 6.02 13.69 -13.01
CA LEU A 203 6.61 12.98 -11.87
C LEU A 203 5.54 12.39 -10.95
N ASN A 204 4.43 13.12 -10.72
CA ASN A 204 3.28 12.57 -10.01
C ASN A 204 2.71 11.33 -10.70
N TRP A 205 2.67 11.33 -12.01
CA TRP A 205 2.24 10.16 -12.78
C TRP A 205 3.32 9.06 -12.79
N ALA A 206 4.61 9.37 -13.04
CA ALA A 206 5.66 8.39 -13.27
C ALA A 206 6.12 7.66 -11.99
N VAL A 207 6.20 8.39 -10.88
CA VAL A 207 6.77 7.89 -9.61
C VAL A 207 5.89 8.15 -8.38
N TYR A 208 4.63 8.57 -8.58
CA TYR A 208 3.68 8.91 -7.50
C TYR A 208 4.25 9.91 -6.49
N ALA A 209 4.90 10.95 -7.01
CA ALA A 209 5.68 11.88 -6.18
C ALA A 209 4.83 12.69 -5.18
N GLY A 210 3.50 12.81 -5.39
CA GLY A 210 2.62 13.60 -4.51
C GLY A 210 2.96 15.08 -4.47
N LEU A 211 3.59 15.62 -5.54
CA LEU A 211 3.98 17.03 -5.61
C LEU A 211 2.76 17.92 -5.77
N THR A 212 2.76 19.05 -5.07
CA THR A 212 1.95 20.20 -5.47
C THR A 212 2.46 20.69 -6.81
N ILE A 213 1.55 20.97 -7.77
CA ILE A 213 1.91 21.47 -9.09
C ILE A 213 1.97 22.99 -9.02
N ASP A 214 2.97 23.51 -8.31
CA ASP A 214 3.18 24.94 -8.06
C ASP A 214 4.09 25.62 -9.10
N GLY A 215 4.78 24.81 -9.92
CA GLY A 215 5.72 25.29 -10.90
C GLY A 215 7.08 25.69 -10.32
N ILE A 216 7.41 25.25 -9.11
CA ILE A 216 8.70 25.56 -8.46
C ILE A 216 9.53 24.28 -8.37
N TYR A 217 10.73 24.29 -8.94
CA TYR A 217 11.69 23.20 -8.78
C TYR A 217 12.41 23.30 -7.44
N GLY A 218 11.68 23.01 -6.37
CA GLY A 218 12.22 22.96 -5.01
C GLY A 218 12.80 21.59 -4.63
N SER A 219 13.10 21.42 -3.33
CA SER A 219 13.67 20.19 -2.78
C SER A 219 12.79 18.95 -3.03
N LYS A 220 11.45 19.09 -2.91
CA LYS A 220 10.50 17.99 -3.18
C LYS A 220 10.54 17.56 -4.65
N THR A 221 10.59 18.52 -5.59
CA THR A 221 10.71 18.24 -7.02
C THR A 221 12.04 17.57 -7.34
N LYS A 222 13.15 18.03 -6.75
CA LYS A 222 14.46 17.39 -6.87
C LYS A 222 14.43 15.94 -6.37
N SER A 223 13.84 15.70 -5.20
CA SER A 223 13.69 14.35 -4.64
C SER A 223 12.87 13.44 -5.57
N ALA A 224 11.80 13.94 -6.17
CA ALA A 224 11.00 13.20 -7.14
C ALA A 224 11.79 12.86 -8.42
N VAL A 225 12.62 13.79 -8.91
CA VAL A 225 13.52 13.54 -10.05
C VAL A 225 14.55 12.48 -9.72
N THR A 226 15.22 12.53 -8.57
CA THR A 226 16.16 11.49 -8.14
C THR A 226 15.49 10.12 -7.98
N THR A 227 14.24 10.09 -7.48
CA THR A 227 13.44 8.86 -7.42
C THR A 227 13.14 8.32 -8.81
N PHE A 228 12.78 9.20 -9.76
CA PHE A 228 12.58 8.84 -11.16
C PHE A 228 13.86 8.28 -11.78
N GLN A 229 14.98 8.97 -11.62
CA GLN A 229 16.28 8.56 -12.15
C GLN A 229 16.69 7.19 -11.62
N ARG A 230 16.58 6.97 -10.31
CA ARG A 230 16.89 5.68 -9.67
C ARG A 230 15.98 4.54 -10.14
N LYS A 231 14.69 4.83 -10.31
CA LYS A 231 13.69 3.83 -10.76
C LYS A 231 13.95 3.35 -12.17
N TYR A 232 14.51 4.21 -13.02
CA TYR A 232 14.70 3.92 -14.45
C TYR A 232 16.17 3.82 -14.86
N ASP A 233 17.06 3.54 -13.88
CA ASP A 233 18.51 3.30 -14.09
C ASP A 233 19.22 4.43 -14.85
N LEU A 234 18.89 5.68 -14.49
CA LEU A 234 19.55 6.88 -14.96
C LEU A 234 20.55 7.38 -13.92
N GLU A 235 21.48 8.23 -14.35
CA GLU A 235 22.36 8.97 -13.44
C GLU A 235 21.53 9.79 -12.45
N VAL A 236 21.80 9.61 -11.15
CA VAL A 236 21.01 10.19 -10.04
C VAL A 236 21.62 11.53 -9.61
N ASP A 237 21.56 12.53 -10.50
CA ASP A 237 22.11 13.88 -10.29
C ASP A 237 21.06 14.92 -9.87
N GLY A 238 19.78 14.55 -9.88
CA GLY A 238 18.66 15.45 -9.58
C GLY A 238 18.45 16.53 -10.65
N LYS A 239 18.95 16.34 -11.88
CA LYS A 239 18.69 17.21 -13.03
C LYS A 239 17.77 16.48 -14.00
N PHE A 240 16.66 17.08 -14.38
CA PHE A 240 15.80 16.50 -15.39
C PHE A 240 16.21 16.99 -16.78
N GLY A 241 17.18 16.30 -17.36
CA GLY A 241 17.77 16.65 -18.65
C GLY A 241 17.33 15.78 -19.83
N LYS A 242 18.07 15.84 -20.94
CA LYS A 242 17.78 15.11 -22.19
C LYS A 242 17.59 13.61 -21.98
N LYS A 243 18.47 12.95 -21.20
CA LYS A 243 18.36 11.51 -20.89
C LYS A 243 17.08 11.19 -20.13
N SER A 244 16.75 11.99 -19.10
CA SER A 244 15.51 11.85 -18.31
C SER A 244 14.27 12.06 -19.16
N LEU A 245 14.26 13.07 -20.03
CA LEU A 245 13.15 13.34 -20.94
C LEU A 245 12.96 12.25 -22.00
N ALA A 246 14.06 11.75 -22.58
CA ALA A 246 14.02 10.64 -23.51
C ALA A 246 13.41 9.39 -22.86
N LYS A 247 13.87 9.04 -21.65
CA LYS A 247 13.31 7.93 -20.88
C LYS A 247 11.82 8.15 -20.56
N ALA A 248 11.45 9.36 -20.15
CA ALA A 248 10.06 9.73 -19.84
C ALA A 248 9.11 9.42 -20.99
N LYS A 249 9.50 9.73 -22.22
CA LYS A 249 8.70 9.49 -23.44
C LYS A 249 8.48 8.01 -23.77
N THR A 250 9.32 7.12 -23.29
CA THR A 250 9.21 5.66 -23.54
C THR A 250 8.38 4.92 -22.50
N ILE A 251 8.11 5.54 -21.34
CA ILE A 251 7.41 4.90 -20.23
C ILE A 251 5.95 4.67 -20.58
N LYS A 252 5.51 3.45 -20.32
CA LYS A 252 4.09 3.04 -20.36
C LYS A 252 3.72 2.53 -18.96
N ARG A 253 2.48 2.78 -18.53
CA ARG A 253 2.00 2.45 -17.20
C ARG A 253 0.54 2.05 -17.20
#